data_a947fb63555ec4ef51fb26735054b269
#
_entry.id   a947fb63555ec4ef51fb26735054b269
#
_cell.length_a   1.000
_cell.length_b   1.000
_cell.length_c   1.000
_cell.angle_alpha   90.00
_cell.angle_beta   90.00
_cell.angle_gamma   90.00
#
_symmetry.space_group_name_H-M   'P 1'
#
loop_
_entity.id
_entity.type
_entity.pdbx_description
1 polymer ?
#
loop_
_entity_poly.entity_id
_entity_poly.type
_entity_poly.pdbx_seq_one_letter_code
_entity_poly.pdbx_strand_id
1 'polypeptide(L)'
;GDQMAVHVPLSLEAQVETRVLMLSSNNILSPSNGSPIIVPSQDIVLGIYYMSREQPNARGEGMIFSDVEEVHRAYQQKVVDLQAAIKVRIEVKDSEDDDLPAKPKVVSTTVGRAVLAEILPKAIPFSYINKDLDKRAISELFDVSYRLAGLKATVLLADQIMYTGFKYSTIAGVSIGVNDMVIPHDKTKMVGNAEKEVKDIEKQYNSGLLTSGERYNKVVDIWSHTNDQVSQAMMRELGTETSKTSSGKSIEHKSFNSIYMMADSGARGSAAQIRQLSGMRGLMAKPDGSIIETPITANFREGLDVMQYF
;
A
#
# COMPACT_ATOMS: atom_id res chain seq x y z
N GLY A 1 -18.75 -25.88 -0.25
CA GLY A 1 -17.43 -25.28 -0.03
C GLY A 1 -17.47 -23.75 0.08
N ASP A 2 -18.56 -23.11 -0.40
CA ASP A 2 -18.68 -21.64 -0.43
C ASP A 2 -19.36 -21.06 0.82
N GLN A 3 -19.79 -21.90 1.75
CA GLN A 3 -20.46 -21.51 2.99
C GLN A 3 -19.77 -22.10 4.21
N MET A 4 -19.81 -21.35 5.31
CA MET A 4 -19.33 -21.77 6.62
C MET A 4 -20.43 -21.69 7.67
N ALA A 5 -20.41 -22.62 8.63
CA ALA A 5 -21.24 -22.55 9.81
C ALA A 5 -20.43 -22.02 11.01
N VAL A 6 -21.05 -21.14 11.80
CA VAL A 6 -20.47 -20.66 13.06
C VAL A 6 -21.28 -21.27 14.20
N HIS A 7 -20.62 -21.97 15.09
CA HIS A 7 -21.25 -22.63 16.24
C HIS A 7 -20.30 -22.69 17.43
N VAL A 8 -20.86 -22.94 18.62
CA VAL A 8 -20.10 -23.15 19.86
C VAL A 8 -19.78 -24.64 20.00
N PRO A 9 -18.53 -25.04 20.30
CA PRO A 9 -18.19 -26.43 20.58
C PRO A 9 -18.91 -26.93 21.82
N LEU A 10 -19.67 -28.05 21.72
CA LEU A 10 -20.54 -28.54 22.78
C LEU A 10 -19.90 -29.65 23.62
N SER A 11 -19.09 -30.55 23.03
CA SER A 11 -18.43 -31.61 23.77
C SER A 11 -17.08 -31.14 24.37
N LEU A 12 -16.62 -31.82 25.41
CA LEU A 12 -15.33 -31.52 26.03
C LEU A 12 -14.15 -31.77 25.06
N GLU A 13 -14.25 -32.82 24.26
CA GLU A 13 -13.27 -33.14 23.21
C GLU A 13 -13.19 -32.01 22.19
N ALA A 14 -14.34 -31.54 21.68
CA ALA A 14 -14.40 -30.42 20.74
C ALA A 14 -13.83 -29.12 21.33
N GLN A 15 -14.07 -28.86 22.63
CA GLN A 15 -13.51 -27.68 23.31
C GLN A 15 -11.98 -27.77 23.43
N VAL A 16 -11.43 -28.94 23.75
CA VAL A 16 -9.98 -29.15 23.80
C VAL A 16 -9.36 -29.01 22.41
N GLU A 17 -9.97 -29.64 21.41
CA GLU A 17 -9.52 -29.57 20.02
C GLU A 17 -9.51 -28.13 19.51
N THR A 18 -10.54 -27.36 19.78
CA THR A 18 -10.63 -25.94 19.43
C THR A 18 -9.49 -25.13 20.05
N ARG A 19 -9.17 -25.35 21.30
CA ARG A 19 -8.07 -24.65 21.99
C ARG A 19 -6.68 -25.06 21.50
N VAL A 20 -6.48 -26.34 21.23
CA VAL A 20 -5.16 -26.86 20.82
C VAL A 20 -4.87 -26.57 19.35
N LEU A 21 -5.85 -26.78 18.44
CA LEU A 21 -5.64 -26.72 17.01
C LEU A 21 -6.10 -25.41 16.37
N MET A 22 -7.17 -24.79 16.88
CA MET A 22 -7.81 -23.66 16.21
C MET A 22 -7.48 -22.29 16.79
N LEU A 23 -6.91 -22.23 17.99
CA LEU A 23 -6.58 -20.95 18.63
C LEU A 23 -5.57 -20.17 17.79
N SER A 24 -5.88 -18.93 17.43
CA SER A 24 -5.06 -18.08 16.55
C SER A 24 -3.65 -17.83 17.10
N SER A 25 -3.49 -17.73 18.42
CA SER A 25 -2.19 -17.57 19.07
C SER A 25 -1.25 -18.77 18.85
N ASN A 26 -1.78 -19.96 18.52
CA ASN A 26 -1.01 -21.16 18.23
C ASN A 26 -0.76 -21.35 16.72
N ASN A 27 -1.44 -20.56 15.86
CA ASN A 27 -1.39 -20.67 14.41
C ASN A 27 -0.83 -19.38 13.77
N ILE A 28 0.42 -19.08 14.07
CA ILE A 28 1.09 -17.85 13.57
C ILE A 28 1.60 -18.04 12.15
N LEU A 29 2.21 -19.20 11.87
CA LEU A 29 2.80 -19.52 10.58
C LEU A 29 1.93 -20.49 9.78
N SER A 30 1.87 -20.29 8.47
CA SER A 30 1.17 -21.20 7.56
C SER A 30 1.92 -22.53 7.42
N PRO A 31 1.26 -23.68 7.58
CA PRO A 31 1.90 -24.97 7.37
C PRO A 31 2.25 -25.24 5.90
N SER A 32 1.70 -24.48 4.95
CA SER A 32 1.95 -24.68 3.51
C SER A 32 3.31 -24.10 3.07
N ASN A 33 3.67 -22.94 3.56
CA ASN A 33 4.86 -22.20 3.11
C ASN A 33 5.65 -21.50 4.23
N GLY A 34 5.19 -21.61 5.49
CA GLY A 34 5.84 -20.97 6.62
C GLY A 34 5.65 -19.45 6.72
N SER A 35 4.87 -18.85 5.83
CA SER A 35 4.60 -17.39 5.93
C SER A 35 3.66 -17.08 7.10
N PRO A 36 3.75 -15.88 7.71
CA PRO A 36 2.83 -15.48 8.77
C PRO A 36 1.37 -15.43 8.26
N ILE A 37 0.43 -16.00 9.05
CA ILE A 37 -1.01 -15.94 8.79
C ILE A 37 -1.63 -14.71 9.44
N ILE A 38 -1.17 -14.33 10.64
CA ILE A 38 -1.70 -13.23 11.45
C ILE A 38 -1.23 -11.86 10.94
N VAL A 39 -1.27 -11.65 9.64
CA VAL A 39 -0.88 -10.37 9.02
C VAL A 39 -2.08 -9.42 9.07
N PRO A 40 -1.90 -8.18 9.56
CA PRO A 40 -2.96 -7.18 9.57
C PRO A 40 -3.40 -6.81 8.16
N SER A 41 -4.60 -6.27 8.02
CA SER A 41 -5.20 -5.86 6.76
C SER A 41 -5.96 -4.54 6.89
N GLN A 42 -6.34 -3.96 5.76
CA GLN A 42 -7.22 -2.80 5.66
C GLN A 42 -6.80 -1.63 6.58
N ASP A 43 -7.64 -1.22 7.51
CA ASP A 43 -7.46 -0.02 8.33
C ASP A 43 -6.20 -0.07 9.21
N ILE A 44 -5.83 -1.26 9.68
CA ILE A 44 -4.63 -1.44 10.50
C ILE A 44 -3.38 -1.11 9.67
N VAL A 45 -3.30 -1.66 8.46
CA VAL A 45 -2.20 -1.39 7.52
C VAL A 45 -2.17 0.08 7.14
N LEU A 46 -3.33 0.67 6.85
CA LEU A 46 -3.42 2.08 6.48
C LEU A 46 -2.94 3.00 7.61
N GLY A 47 -3.33 2.72 8.86
CA GLY A 47 -2.90 3.50 10.03
C GLY A 47 -1.39 3.41 10.29
N ILE A 48 -0.81 2.21 10.22
CA ILE A 48 0.64 2.01 10.37
C ILE A 48 1.41 2.65 9.21
N TYR A 49 0.92 2.51 7.98
CA TYR A 49 1.52 3.15 6.82
C TYR A 49 1.50 4.67 6.95
N TYR A 50 0.34 5.28 7.32
CA TYR A 50 0.22 6.71 7.51
C TYR A 50 1.20 7.25 8.56
N MET A 51 1.35 6.57 9.70
CA MET A 51 2.26 7.03 10.75
C MET A 51 3.74 6.79 10.41
N SER A 52 4.07 5.82 9.56
CA SER A 52 5.46 5.53 9.17
C SER A 52 5.98 6.42 8.05
N ARG A 53 5.10 7.17 7.36
CA ARG A 53 5.46 8.07 6.26
C ARG A 53 6.24 9.29 6.77
N GLU A 54 7.11 9.78 5.91
CA GLU A 54 7.83 11.05 6.10
C GLU A 54 7.21 12.13 5.22
N GLN A 55 7.04 13.33 5.77
CA GLN A 55 6.56 14.51 5.06
C GLN A 55 7.59 15.65 5.19
N PRO A 56 8.13 16.16 4.06
CA PRO A 56 9.01 17.33 4.08
C PRO A 56 8.28 18.56 4.61
N ASN A 57 9.01 19.43 5.29
CA ASN A 57 8.49 20.67 5.90
C ASN A 57 7.39 20.44 6.95
N ALA A 58 7.30 19.26 7.54
CA ALA A 58 6.43 19.01 8.67
C ALA A 58 6.91 19.81 9.89
N ARG A 59 5.96 20.24 10.72
CA ARG A 59 6.30 21.01 11.93
C ARG A 59 7.18 20.19 12.87
N GLY A 60 8.31 20.76 13.29
CA GLY A 60 9.30 20.10 14.14
C GLY A 60 10.36 19.30 13.38
N GLU A 61 10.44 19.46 12.07
CA GLU A 61 11.50 18.83 11.28
C GLU A 61 12.90 19.23 11.76
N GLY A 62 13.78 18.23 11.90
CA GLY A 62 15.18 18.45 12.33
C GLY A 62 15.39 18.51 13.85
N MET A 63 14.34 18.46 14.67
CA MET A 63 14.47 18.45 16.13
C MET A 63 15.17 17.18 16.62
N ILE A 64 15.88 17.34 17.76
CA ILE A 64 16.65 16.27 18.39
C ILE A 64 16.03 15.99 19.76
N PHE A 65 15.77 14.72 20.05
CA PHE A 65 15.16 14.26 21.29
C PHE A 65 16.07 13.29 22.06
N SER A 66 15.99 13.35 23.39
CA SER A 66 16.80 12.50 24.27
C SER A 66 16.28 11.07 24.36
N ASP A 67 14.97 10.88 24.24
CA ASP A 67 14.28 9.59 24.31
C ASP A 67 12.93 9.63 23.58
N VAL A 68 12.28 8.49 23.48
CA VAL A 68 10.98 8.35 22.80
C VAL A 68 9.84 8.97 23.60
N GLU A 69 9.94 8.99 24.96
CA GLU A 69 8.92 9.62 25.80
C GLU A 69 8.87 11.13 25.59
N GLU A 70 10.03 11.76 25.36
CA GLU A 70 10.10 13.19 25.02
C GLU A 70 9.42 13.47 23.66
N VAL A 71 9.64 12.60 22.67
CA VAL A 71 8.94 12.67 21.38
C VAL A 71 7.42 12.56 21.57
N HIS A 72 6.96 11.64 22.41
CA HIS A 72 5.54 11.47 22.72
C HIS A 72 4.92 12.74 23.33
N ARG A 73 5.60 13.35 24.30
CA ARG A 73 5.17 14.60 24.94
C ARG A 73 5.10 15.75 23.95
N ALA A 74 6.13 15.87 23.09
CA ALA A 74 6.18 16.91 22.06
C ALA A 74 5.04 16.72 21.03
N TYR A 75 4.75 15.50 20.65
CA TYR A 75 3.62 15.18 19.76
C TYR A 75 2.27 15.50 20.40
N GLN A 76 2.04 15.11 21.66
CA GLN A 76 0.79 15.40 22.38
C GLN A 76 0.55 16.92 22.52
N GLN A 77 1.62 17.68 22.74
CA GLN A 77 1.56 19.15 22.81
C GLN A 77 1.49 19.82 21.44
N LYS A 78 1.44 19.04 20.34
CA LYS A 78 1.41 19.53 18.97
C LYS A 78 2.62 20.42 18.60
N VAL A 79 3.77 20.20 19.23
CA VAL A 79 5.03 20.86 18.88
C VAL A 79 5.62 20.25 17.60
N VAL A 80 5.45 18.94 17.42
CA VAL A 80 5.90 18.19 16.24
C VAL A 80 4.72 17.47 15.58
N ASP A 81 4.78 17.33 14.27
CA ASP A 81 3.83 16.52 13.51
C ASP A 81 4.31 15.06 13.42
N LEU A 82 3.36 14.14 13.19
CA LEU A 82 3.62 12.69 13.18
C LEU A 82 4.64 12.27 12.12
N GLN A 83 4.60 12.92 10.95
CA GLN A 83 5.46 12.65 9.80
C GLN A 83 6.75 13.46 9.74
N ALA A 84 7.02 14.26 10.79
CA ALA A 84 8.23 15.09 10.86
C ALA A 84 9.49 14.24 10.99
N ALA A 85 10.51 14.54 10.19
CA ALA A 85 11.84 13.94 10.30
C ALA A 85 12.55 14.49 11.55
N ILE A 86 12.96 13.61 12.45
CA ILE A 86 13.61 13.93 13.72
C ILE A 86 14.86 13.09 13.95
N LYS A 87 15.65 13.47 14.95
CA LYS A 87 16.72 12.63 15.49
C LYS A 87 16.37 12.27 16.93
N VAL A 88 16.41 10.99 17.26
CA VAL A 88 16.08 10.51 18.60
C VAL A 88 17.10 9.46 19.04
N ARG A 89 17.42 9.44 20.32
CA ARG A 89 18.25 8.40 20.92
C ARG A 89 17.36 7.21 21.30
N ILE A 90 17.60 6.07 20.63
CA ILE A 90 16.87 4.82 20.85
C ILE A 90 17.88 3.71 21.16
N GLU A 91 17.46 2.74 21.97
CA GLU A 91 18.21 1.50 22.14
C GLU A 91 18.05 0.64 20.89
N VAL A 92 19.12 0.48 20.09
CA VAL A 92 19.11 -0.22 18.81
C VAL A 92 20.00 -1.43 18.86
N LYS A 93 19.53 -2.56 18.31
CA LYS A 93 20.37 -3.65 17.84
C LYS A 93 20.80 -3.34 16.41
N ASP A 94 22.10 -3.48 16.11
CA ASP A 94 22.64 -3.16 14.79
C ASP A 94 22.39 -4.29 13.75
N SER A 95 22.27 -5.56 14.19
CA SER A 95 21.98 -6.72 13.32
C SER A 95 21.22 -7.83 14.06
N GLU A 96 20.66 -8.78 13.28
CA GLU A 96 19.98 -9.97 13.82
C GLU A 96 20.93 -10.92 14.55
N ASP A 97 22.16 -11.02 14.07
CA ASP A 97 23.21 -11.94 14.57
C ASP A 97 23.99 -11.37 15.76
N ASP A 98 23.66 -10.17 16.21
CA ASP A 98 24.39 -9.51 17.28
C ASP A 98 23.82 -9.96 18.65
N ASP A 99 24.53 -10.86 19.32
CA ASP A 99 24.22 -11.29 20.70
C ASP A 99 24.47 -10.19 21.74
N LEU A 100 24.97 -9.03 21.33
CA LEU A 100 25.22 -7.91 22.22
C LEU A 100 23.93 -7.22 22.65
N PRO A 101 23.88 -6.68 23.87
CA PRO A 101 22.72 -5.91 24.32
C PRO A 101 22.55 -4.65 23.45
N ALA A 102 21.29 -4.26 23.24
CA ALA A 102 20.95 -3.04 22.53
C ALA A 102 21.70 -1.82 23.10
N LYS A 103 22.29 -1.00 22.23
CA LYS A 103 23.05 0.19 22.63
C LYS A 103 22.27 1.45 22.31
N PRO A 104 22.32 2.49 23.18
CA PRO A 104 21.71 3.78 22.86
C PRO A 104 22.45 4.46 21.71
N LYS A 105 21.74 4.72 20.62
CA LYS A 105 22.25 5.36 19.40
C LYS A 105 21.29 6.46 18.96
N VAL A 106 21.83 7.57 18.48
CA VAL A 106 21.04 8.63 17.86
C VAL A 106 20.74 8.23 16.42
N VAL A 107 19.47 8.07 16.11
CA VAL A 107 18.99 7.62 14.80
C VAL A 107 18.14 8.72 14.17
N SER A 108 18.30 8.90 12.85
CA SER A 108 17.40 9.73 12.06
C SER A 108 16.16 8.92 11.71
N THR A 109 14.99 9.42 12.07
CA THR A 109 13.71 8.74 11.91
C THR A 109 12.57 9.76 11.85
N THR A 110 11.33 9.29 11.87
CA THR A 110 10.15 10.18 12.02
C THR A 110 9.51 10.00 13.38
N VAL A 111 8.69 10.98 13.80
CA VAL A 111 7.93 10.89 15.05
C VAL A 111 7.10 9.60 15.11
N GLY A 112 6.40 9.27 14.03
CA GLY A 112 5.57 8.05 13.97
C GLY A 112 6.38 6.76 14.11
N ARG A 113 7.54 6.66 13.46
CA ARG A 113 8.43 5.49 13.58
C ARG A 113 9.03 5.39 14.99
N ALA A 114 9.35 6.52 15.61
CA ALA A 114 9.83 6.53 17.00
C ALA A 114 8.75 6.04 17.97
N VAL A 115 7.49 6.43 17.79
CA VAL A 115 6.36 5.90 18.57
C VAL A 115 6.14 4.40 18.33
N LEU A 116 6.32 3.91 17.10
CA LEU A 116 6.29 2.47 16.81
C LEU A 116 7.41 1.70 17.51
N ALA A 117 8.55 2.33 17.77
CA ALA A 117 9.65 1.67 18.49
C ALA A 117 9.29 1.22 19.91
N GLU A 118 8.33 1.90 20.57
CA GLU A 118 7.88 1.51 21.91
C GLU A 118 7.20 0.15 21.97
N ILE A 119 6.49 -0.21 20.89
CA ILE A 119 5.78 -1.48 20.82
C ILE A 119 6.64 -2.63 20.27
N LEU A 120 7.83 -2.30 19.78
CA LEU A 120 8.73 -3.30 19.18
C LEU A 120 9.42 -4.12 20.27
N PRO A 121 9.41 -5.47 20.18
CA PRO A 121 10.25 -6.29 21.05
C PRO A 121 11.73 -5.93 20.95
N LYS A 122 12.43 -5.82 22.07
CA LYS A 122 13.86 -5.42 22.13
C LYS A 122 14.82 -6.31 21.32
N ALA A 123 14.37 -7.50 20.96
CA ALA A 123 15.15 -8.44 20.14
C ALA A 123 15.20 -8.04 18.65
N ILE A 124 14.29 -7.19 18.19
CA ILE A 124 14.14 -6.85 16.77
C ILE A 124 14.94 -5.58 16.46
N PRO A 125 15.78 -5.57 15.40
CA PRO A 125 16.48 -4.37 14.97
C PRO A 125 15.52 -3.24 14.54
N PHE A 126 15.83 -2.01 14.93
CA PHE A 126 15.01 -0.84 14.58
C PHE A 126 14.92 -0.58 13.07
N SER A 127 15.87 -1.06 12.29
CA SER A 127 15.90 -0.93 10.83
C SER A 127 14.66 -1.48 10.14
N TYR A 128 13.99 -2.47 10.75
CA TYR A 128 12.76 -3.07 10.19
C TYR A 128 11.57 -2.11 10.21
N ILE A 129 11.53 -1.16 11.15
CA ILE A 129 10.46 -0.16 11.24
C ILE A 129 10.87 1.23 10.77
N ASN A 130 12.17 1.48 10.51
CA ASN A 130 12.66 2.78 10.04
C ASN A 130 12.52 2.93 8.51
N LYS A 131 11.41 2.49 7.97
CA LYS A 131 11.01 2.57 6.56
C LYS A 131 9.50 2.80 6.47
N ASP A 132 8.99 3.09 5.26
CA ASP A 132 7.54 3.08 5.03
C ASP A 132 7.03 1.65 5.23
N LEU A 133 6.06 1.48 6.13
CA LEU A 133 5.54 0.16 6.50
C LEU A 133 4.29 -0.16 5.67
N ASP A 134 4.49 -0.76 4.52
CA ASP A 134 3.44 -1.38 3.73
C ASP A 134 3.05 -2.77 4.28
N LYS A 135 2.04 -3.39 3.69
CA LYS A 135 1.57 -4.72 4.10
C LYS A 135 2.67 -5.79 4.05
N ARG A 136 3.61 -5.67 3.09
CA ARG A 136 4.72 -6.64 2.93
C ARG A 136 5.75 -6.45 4.02
N ALA A 137 6.12 -5.20 4.31
CA ALA A 137 7.06 -4.88 5.39
C ALA A 137 6.52 -5.30 6.77
N ILE A 138 5.22 -5.15 6.99
CA ILE A 138 4.58 -5.63 8.24
C ILE A 138 4.61 -7.16 8.31
N SER A 139 4.36 -7.87 7.21
CA SER A 139 4.46 -9.33 7.17
C SER A 139 5.89 -9.81 7.47
N GLU A 140 6.90 -9.16 6.89
CA GLU A 140 8.31 -9.40 7.18
C GLU A 140 8.64 -9.17 8.66
N LEU A 141 8.12 -8.08 9.24
CA LEU A 141 8.29 -7.77 10.65
C LEU A 141 7.73 -8.89 11.56
N PHE A 142 6.58 -9.48 11.23
CA PHE A 142 6.03 -10.60 11.99
C PHE A 142 6.88 -11.86 11.87
N ASP A 143 7.40 -12.17 10.68
CA ASP A 143 8.29 -13.31 10.49
C ASP A 143 9.58 -13.18 11.31
N VAL A 144 10.21 -12.01 11.26
CA VAL A 144 11.40 -11.70 12.06
C VAL A 144 11.10 -11.74 13.56
N SER A 145 9.95 -11.18 13.97
CA SER A 145 9.52 -11.21 15.37
C SER A 145 9.35 -12.64 15.88
N TYR A 146 8.73 -13.50 15.08
CA TYR A 146 8.56 -14.91 15.46
C TYR A 146 9.90 -15.63 15.63
N ARG A 147 10.85 -15.40 14.72
CA ARG A 147 12.18 -16.03 14.76
C ARG A 147 13.05 -15.52 15.92
N LEU A 148 13.08 -14.21 16.16
CA LEU A 148 13.99 -13.61 17.15
C LEU A 148 13.39 -13.47 18.54
N ALA A 149 12.11 -13.13 18.65
CA ALA A 149 11.46 -12.87 19.94
C ALA A 149 10.52 -14.00 20.40
N GLY A 150 10.20 -14.95 19.52
CA GLY A 150 9.38 -16.12 19.82
C GLY A 150 7.87 -15.85 19.81
N LEU A 151 7.09 -16.91 20.02
CA LEU A 151 5.64 -16.96 19.89
C LEU A 151 4.92 -15.87 20.71
N LYS A 152 5.19 -15.81 22.01
CA LYS A 152 4.48 -14.91 22.93
C LYS A 152 4.69 -13.43 22.58
N ALA A 153 5.92 -13.05 22.29
CA ALA A 153 6.25 -11.67 21.92
C ALA A 153 5.60 -11.26 20.60
N THR A 154 5.53 -12.19 19.64
CA THR A 154 4.87 -11.95 18.34
C THR A 154 3.38 -11.76 18.49
N VAL A 155 2.69 -12.52 19.32
CA VAL A 155 1.25 -12.34 19.58
C VAL A 155 0.98 -10.98 20.24
N LEU A 156 1.78 -10.59 21.23
CA LEU A 156 1.64 -9.29 21.88
C LEU A 156 1.93 -8.14 20.91
N LEU A 157 2.95 -8.29 20.06
CA LEU A 157 3.23 -7.32 18.99
C LEU A 157 2.06 -7.19 18.02
N ALA A 158 1.43 -8.30 17.63
CA ALA A 158 0.27 -8.29 16.74
C ALA A 158 -0.89 -7.50 17.33
N ASP A 159 -1.22 -7.72 18.60
CA ASP A 159 -2.26 -6.98 19.31
C ASP A 159 -1.94 -5.47 19.39
N GLN A 160 -0.70 -5.13 19.74
CA GLN A 160 -0.27 -3.73 19.84
C GLN A 160 -0.30 -3.03 18.49
N ILE A 161 0.15 -3.69 17.42
CA ILE A 161 0.07 -3.17 16.04
C ILE A 161 -1.38 -2.97 15.63
N MET A 162 -2.27 -3.89 15.96
CA MET A 162 -3.70 -3.77 15.66
C MET A 162 -4.30 -2.53 16.32
N TYR A 163 -4.14 -2.34 17.63
CA TYR A 163 -4.68 -1.18 18.35
C TYR A 163 -4.05 0.14 17.88
N THR A 164 -2.74 0.14 17.64
CA THR A 164 -2.03 1.31 17.12
C THR A 164 -2.51 1.66 15.72
N GLY A 165 -2.66 0.66 14.84
CA GLY A 165 -3.17 0.84 13.49
C GLY A 165 -4.56 1.46 13.47
N PHE A 166 -5.50 0.95 14.26
CA PHE A 166 -6.84 1.52 14.37
C PHE A 166 -6.83 2.97 14.91
N LYS A 167 -6.03 3.23 15.94
CA LYS A 167 -5.89 4.58 16.50
C LYS A 167 -5.41 5.58 15.45
N TYR A 168 -4.34 5.26 14.73
CA TYR A 168 -3.77 6.17 13.76
C TYR A 168 -4.53 6.22 12.43
N SER A 169 -5.26 5.18 12.06
CA SER A 169 -6.22 5.24 10.96
C SER A 169 -7.38 6.21 11.26
N THR A 170 -7.87 6.19 12.50
CA THR A 170 -8.90 7.16 12.96
C THR A 170 -8.37 8.60 12.96
N ILE A 171 -7.14 8.81 13.42
CA ILE A 171 -6.49 10.14 13.40
C ILE A 171 -6.24 10.62 11.98
N ALA A 172 -5.82 9.73 11.08
CA ALA A 172 -5.56 10.05 9.67
C ALA A 172 -6.83 10.52 8.96
N GLY A 173 -8.00 9.96 9.30
CA GLY A 173 -9.29 10.35 8.73
C GLY A 173 -9.32 10.23 7.21
N VAL A 174 -8.65 9.21 6.64
CA VAL A 174 -8.54 9.01 5.18
C VAL A 174 -9.90 8.74 4.57
N SER A 175 -10.27 9.53 3.58
CA SER A 175 -11.53 9.41 2.85
C SER A 175 -11.29 9.58 1.36
N ILE A 176 -12.20 9.10 0.52
CA ILE A 176 -12.11 9.18 -0.94
C ILE A 176 -13.12 10.21 -1.45
N GLY A 177 -12.62 11.24 -2.12
CA GLY A 177 -13.41 12.21 -2.86
C GLY A 177 -13.20 12.08 -4.36
N VAL A 178 -14.10 12.64 -5.15
CA VAL A 178 -13.98 12.64 -6.63
C VAL A 178 -12.71 13.37 -7.09
N ASN A 179 -12.29 14.40 -6.36
CA ASN A 179 -11.08 15.17 -6.68
C ASN A 179 -9.77 14.40 -6.45
N ASP A 180 -9.79 13.37 -5.59
CA ASP A 180 -8.62 12.54 -5.32
C ASP A 180 -8.27 11.59 -6.48
N MET A 181 -9.23 11.40 -7.41
CA MET A 181 -9.04 10.63 -8.63
C MET A 181 -8.38 11.50 -9.69
N VAL A 182 -7.05 11.56 -9.68
CA VAL A 182 -6.28 12.37 -10.64
C VAL A 182 -6.25 11.69 -12.00
N ILE A 183 -6.70 12.40 -13.05
CA ILE A 183 -6.63 11.91 -14.42
C ILE A 183 -5.30 12.39 -15.02
N PRO A 184 -4.49 11.50 -15.63
CA PRO A 184 -3.21 11.89 -16.22
C PRO A 184 -3.37 12.95 -17.30
N HIS A 185 -2.54 14.00 -17.25
CA HIS A 185 -2.57 15.08 -18.24
C HIS A 185 -2.29 14.58 -19.67
N ASP A 186 -1.42 13.59 -19.81
CA ASP A 186 -1.03 13.02 -21.10
C ASP A 186 -2.02 11.98 -21.67
N LYS A 187 -3.08 11.61 -20.92
CA LYS A 187 -4.06 10.60 -21.33
C LYS A 187 -4.62 10.86 -22.73
N THR A 188 -5.11 12.08 -22.97
CA THR A 188 -5.74 12.45 -24.25
C THR A 188 -4.77 12.30 -25.43
N LYS A 189 -3.49 12.63 -25.21
CA LYS A 189 -2.44 12.49 -26.23
C LYS A 189 -2.13 11.02 -26.52
N MET A 190 -2.01 10.20 -25.46
CA MET A 190 -1.74 8.76 -25.59
C MET A 190 -2.86 8.05 -26.33
N VAL A 191 -4.11 8.29 -25.94
CA VAL A 191 -5.31 7.73 -26.59
C VAL A 191 -5.41 8.20 -28.05
N GLY A 192 -5.21 9.48 -28.32
CA GLY A 192 -5.26 10.02 -29.67
C GLY A 192 -4.16 9.48 -30.62
N ASN A 193 -3.00 9.12 -30.08
CA ASN A 193 -1.96 8.44 -30.86
C ASN A 193 -2.36 7.00 -31.18
N ALA A 194 -2.86 6.25 -30.19
CA ALA A 194 -3.36 4.89 -30.39
C ALA A 194 -4.50 4.83 -31.42
N GLU A 195 -5.43 5.78 -31.40
CA GLU A 195 -6.51 5.89 -32.43
C GLU A 195 -5.96 6.10 -33.84
N LYS A 196 -4.89 6.88 -33.99
CA LYS A 196 -4.24 7.06 -35.29
C LYS A 196 -3.59 5.77 -35.78
N GLU A 197 -2.88 5.07 -34.92
CA GLU A 197 -2.26 3.78 -35.24
C GLU A 197 -3.32 2.75 -35.66
N VAL A 198 -4.43 2.65 -34.90
CA VAL A 198 -5.54 1.77 -35.24
C VAL A 198 -6.14 2.11 -36.61
N LYS A 199 -6.35 3.40 -36.90
CA LYS A 199 -6.84 3.83 -38.24
C LYS A 199 -5.88 3.48 -39.38
N ASP A 200 -4.59 3.49 -39.12
CA ASP A 200 -3.60 3.10 -40.14
C ASP A 200 -3.60 1.58 -40.36
N ILE A 201 -3.80 0.78 -39.29
CA ILE A 201 -4.03 -0.67 -39.41
C ILE A 201 -5.31 -0.99 -40.19
N GLU A 202 -6.38 -0.25 -39.95
CA GLU A 202 -7.64 -0.38 -40.74
C GLU A 202 -7.43 -0.08 -42.20
N LYS A 203 -6.66 0.97 -42.57
CA LYS A 203 -6.31 1.25 -43.97
C LYS A 203 -5.51 0.09 -44.59
N GLN A 204 -4.54 -0.49 -43.87
CA GLN A 204 -3.77 -1.62 -44.36
C GLN A 204 -4.65 -2.86 -44.57
N TYR A 205 -5.61 -3.09 -43.70
CA TYR A 205 -6.60 -4.17 -43.86
C TYR A 205 -7.49 -3.94 -45.11
N ASN A 206 -8.02 -2.73 -45.27
CA ASN A 206 -8.87 -2.37 -46.41
C ASN A 206 -8.11 -2.40 -47.76
N SER A 207 -6.79 -2.22 -47.74
CA SER A 207 -5.94 -2.38 -48.92
C SER A 207 -5.53 -3.84 -49.20
N GLY A 208 -5.99 -4.79 -48.40
CA GLY A 208 -5.70 -6.21 -48.57
C GLY A 208 -4.31 -6.66 -48.09
N LEU A 209 -3.58 -5.81 -47.37
CA LEU A 209 -2.24 -6.11 -46.86
C LEU A 209 -2.25 -6.99 -45.57
N LEU A 210 -3.38 -7.02 -44.87
CA LEU A 210 -3.54 -7.74 -43.60
C LEU A 210 -4.76 -8.66 -43.65
N THR A 211 -4.63 -9.79 -42.98
CA THR A 211 -5.77 -10.69 -42.69
C THR A 211 -6.61 -10.14 -41.54
N SER A 212 -7.88 -10.62 -41.42
CA SER A 212 -8.76 -10.23 -40.31
C SER A 212 -8.19 -10.59 -38.95
N GLY A 213 -7.55 -11.76 -38.82
CA GLY A 213 -6.92 -12.18 -37.56
C GLY A 213 -5.70 -11.33 -37.17
N GLU A 214 -4.87 -10.97 -38.17
CA GLU A 214 -3.71 -10.07 -37.91
C GLU A 214 -4.16 -8.68 -37.52
N ARG A 215 -5.18 -8.14 -38.18
CA ARG A 215 -5.78 -6.85 -37.82
C ARG A 215 -6.26 -6.88 -36.37
N TYR A 216 -7.05 -7.89 -35.99
CA TYR A 216 -7.57 -8.06 -34.63
C TYR A 216 -6.43 -8.08 -33.59
N ASN A 217 -5.42 -8.93 -33.81
CA ASN A 217 -4.32 -9.05 -32.88
C ASN A 217 -3.54 -7.74 -32.73
N LYS A 218 -3.25 -7.04 -33.83
CA LYS A 218 -2.56 -5.75 -33.79
C LYS A 218 -3.35 -4.67 -33.07
N VAL A 219 -4.67 -4.59 -33.29
CA VAL A 219 -5.52 -3.61 -32.61
C VAL A 219 -5.58 -3.88 -31.10
N VAL A 220 -5.74 -5.14 -30.69
CA VAL A 220 -5.73 -5.54 -29.28
C VAL A 220 -4.38 -5.21 -28.63
N ASP A 221 -3.27 -5.45 -29.31
CA ASP A 221 -1.92 -5.17 -28.81
C ASP A 221 -1.69 -3.67 -28.60
N ILE A 222 -2.06 -2.82 -29.58
CA ILE A 222 -1.97 -1.37 -29.46
C ILE A 222 -2.75 -0.87 -28.24
N TRP A 223 -3.98 -1.32 -28.06
CA TRP A 223 -4.80 -0.88 -26.95
C TRP A 223 -4.34 -1.42 -25.60
N SER A 224 -3.82 -2.65 -25.54
CA SER A 224 -3.22 -3.20 -24.32
C SER A 224 -2.00 -2.37 -23.91
N HIS A 225 -1.11 -2.08 -24.85
CA HIS A 225 0.08 -1.27 -24.58
C HIS A 225 -0.27 0.16 -24.14
N THR A 226 -1.24 0.80 -24.82
CA THR A 226 -1.73 2.14 -24.45
C THR A 226 -2.34 2.15 -23.05
N ASN A 227 -3.11 1.13 -22.70
CA ASN A 227 -3.70 0.98 -21.38
C ASN A 227 -2.63 0.89 -20.27
N ASP A 228 -1.54 0.17 -20.53
CA ASP A 228 -0.42 0.08 -19.59
C ASP A 228 0.34 1.41 -19.47
N GLN A 229 0.55 2.12 -20.58
CA GLN A 229 1.16 3.46 -20.56
C GLN A 229 0.33 4.46 -19.76
N VAL A 230 -1.00 4.48 -19.97
CA VAL A 230 -1.92 5.35 -19.21
C VAL A 230 -1.91 4.98 -17.73
N SER A 231 -1.86 3.69 -17.40
CA SER A 231 -1.78 3.21 -16.02
C SER A 231 -0.48 3.67 -15.32
N GLN A 232 0.65 3.58 -16.01
CA GLN A 232 1.94 4.03 -15.46
C GLN A 232 1.98 5.54 -15.28
N ALA A 233 1.48 6.31 -16.24
CA ALA A 233 1.39 7.77 -16.14
C ALA A 233 0.48 8.18 -14.98
N MET A 234 -0.68 7.54 -14.83
CA MET A 234 -1.61 7.77 -13.74
C MET A 234 -0.96 7.50 -12.37
N MET A 235 -0.31 6.35 -12.21
CA MET A 235 0.34 6.00 -10.94
C MET A 235 1.49 6.94 -10.60
N ARG A 236 2.20 7.46 -11.60
CA ARG A 236 3.25 8.46 -11.40
C ARG A 236 2.67 9.79 -10.93
N GLU A 237 1.66 10.33 -11.62
CA GLU A 237 1.04 11.61 -11.26
C GLU A 237 0.30 11.53 -9.92
N LEU A 238 -0.39 10.41 -9.65
CA LEU A 238 -1.09 10.18 -8.38
C LEU A 238 -0.11 10.02 -7.21
N GLY A 239 1.05 9.40 -7.46
CA GLY A 239 2.02 9.02 -6.44
C GLY A 239 3.07 10.08 -6.12
N THR A 240 3.17 11.16 -6.89
CA THR A 240 4.21 12.16 -6.73
C THR A 240 3.62 13.54 -6.47
N GLU A 241 4.05 14.16 -5.38
CA GLU A 241 3.76 15.56 -5.07
C GLU A 241 5.06 16.35 -4.98
N THR A 242 5.00 17.60 -5.40
CA THR A 242 6.14 18.52 -5.31
C THR A 242 5.87 19.57 -4.23
N SER A 243 6.69 19.58 -3.20
CA SER A 243 6.65 20.62 -2.18
C SER A 243 7.89 21.51 -2.27
N LYS A 244 7.74 22.78 -1.85
CA LYS A 244 8.86 23.73 -1.78
C LYS A 244 9.45 23.69 -0.38
N THR A 245 10.73 23.39 -0.27
CA THR A 245 11.46 23.48 1.01
C THR A 245 11.53 24.93 1.48
N SER A 246 11.74 25.13 2.78
CA SER A 246 12.01 26.46 3.37
C SER A 246 13.14 27.23 2.67
N SER A 247 14.07 26.51 2.02
CA SER A 247 15.15 27.08 1.20
C SER A 247 14.73 27.41 -0.25
N GLY A 248 13.45 27.24 -0.62
CA GLY A 248 12.93 27.52 -1.98
C GLY A 248 13.20 26.43 -3.01
N LYS A 249 13.85 25.34 -2.67
CA LYS A 249 14.07 24.20 -3.57
C LYS A 249 12.81 23.34 -3.63
N SER A 250 12.42 22.92 -4.84
CA SER A 250 11.36 21.94 -5.03
C SER A 250 11.89 20.53 -4.74
N ILE A 251 11.20 19.80 -3.88
CA ILE A 251 11.47 18.40 -3.56
C ILE A 251 10.26 17.59 -3.97
N GLU A 252 10.49 16.54 -4.74
CA GLU A 252 9.47 15.53 -5.04
C GLU A 252 9.42 14.51 -3.90
N HIS A 253 8.23 14.22 -3.43
CA HIS A 253 7.98 13.19 -2.43
C HIS A 253 6.74 12.38 -2.79
N LYS A 254 6.58 11.23 -2.15
CA LYS A 254 5.38 10.40 -2.32
C LYS A 254 4.15 11.17 -1.86
N SER A 255 3.10 11.17 -2.67
CA SER A 255 1.83 11.86 -2.40
C SER A 255 1.14 11.35 -1.14
N PHE A 256 0.43 12.25 -0.45
CA PHE A 256 -0.52 11.92 0.61
C PHE A 256 -1.97 11.79 0.08
N ASN A 257 -2.14 11.63 -1.24
CA ASN A 257 -3.44 11.34 -1.82
C ASN A 257 -4.03 10.05 -1.22
N SER A 258 -5.29 10.11 -0.78
CA SER A 258 -5.97 9.01 -0.10
C SER A 258 -5.98 7.71 -0.91
N ILE A 259 -6.25 7.80 -2.20
CA ILE A 259 -6.30 6.65 -3.11
C ILE A 259 -4.92 6.04 -3.28
N TYR A 260 -3.89 6.89 -3.45
CA TYR A 260 -2.51 6.43 -3.55
C TYR A 260 -2.05 5.73 -2.27
N MET A 261 -2.32 6.31 -1.10
CA MET A 261 -1.96 5.70 0.18
C MET A 261 -2.62 4.33 0.37
N MET A 262 -3.89 4.17 0.01
CA MET A 262 -4.60 2.89 0.11
C MET A 262 -3.99 1.82 -0.79
N ALA A 263 -3.59 2.18 -2.00
CA ALA A 263 -3.02 1.25 -2.97
C ALA A 263 -1.56 0.91 -2.67
N ASP A 264 -0.72 1.92 -2.39
CA ASP A 264 0.72 1.74 -2.12
C ASP A 264 0.95 0.96 -0.82
N SER A 265 0.14 1.21 0.21
CA SER A 265 0.17 0.45 1.46
C SER A 265 -0.28 -1.01 1.32
N GLY A 266 -1.04 -1.35 0.28
CA GLY A 266 -1.70 -2.64 0.14
C GLY A 266 -2.90 -2.84 1.07
N ALA A 267 -3.41 -1.76 1.69
CA ALA A 267 -4.57 -1.81 2.58
C ALA A 267 -5.86 -2.12 1.83
N ARG A 268 -6.11 -1.41 0.76
CA ARG A 268 -7.32 -1.58 -0.07
C ARG A 268 -7.11 -1.11 -1.50
N GLY A 269 -7.66 -1.86 -2.44
CA GLY A 269 -7.57 -1.55 -3.86
C GLY A 269 -6.26 -2.03 -4.50
N SER A 270 -6.34 -2.29 -5.79
CA SER A 270 -5.18 -2.62 -6.62
C SER A 270 -4.96 -1.53 -7.67
N ALA A 271 -3.76 -1.46 -8.24
CA ALA A 271 -3.47 -0.55 -9.34
C ALA A 271 -4.46 -0.71 -10.52
N ALA A 272 -4.91 -1.95 -10.79
CA ALA A 272 -5.91 -2.22 -11.82
C ALA A 272 -7.29 -1.59 -11.51
N GLN A 273 -7.71 -1.60 -10.24
CA GLN A 273 -8.96 -0.96 -9.82
C GLN A 273 -8.87 0.57 -9.92
N ILE A 274 -7.75 1.15 -9.49
CA ILE A 274 -7.53 2.60 -9.58
C ILE A 274 -7.45 3.06 -11.04
N ARG A 275 -6.84 2.25 -11.92
CA ARG A 275 -6.81 2.52 -13.35
C ARG A 275 -8.21 2.70 -13.94
N GLN A 276 -9.18 1.89 -13.53
CA GLN A 276 -10.57 2.04 -13.97
C GLN A 276 -11.24 3.32 -13.45
N LEU A 277 -10.81 3.82 -12.28
CA LEU A 277 -11.36 5.02 -11.67
C LEU A 277 -10.79 6.30 -12.27
N SER A 278 -9.49 6.35 -12.53
CA SER A 278 -8.77 7.60 -12.90
C SER A 278 -8.05 7.52 -14.24
N GLY A 279 -7.75 6.33 -14.74
CA GLY A 279 -7.04 6.12 -15.99
C GLY A 279 -7.97 5.83 -17.16
N MET A 280 -8.02 4.57 -17.56
CA MET A 280 -8.83 4.06 -18.66
C MET A 280 -9.34 2.66 -18.29
N ARG A 281 -10.61 2.36 -18.56
CA ARG A 281 -11.16 1.04 -18.29
C ARG A 281 -10.52 -0.05 -19.17
N GLY A 282 -10.28 0.27 -20.45
CA GLY A 282 -9.54 -0.58 -21.39
C GLY A 282 -10.38 -1.62 -22.10
N LEU A 283 -9.74 -2.70 -22.52
CA LEU A 283 -10.36 -3.77 -23.29
C LEU A 283 -11.25 -4.63 -22.39
N MET A 284 -12.41 -5.02 -22.91
CA MET A 284 -13.39 -5.87 -22.23
C MET A 284 -13.42 -7.25 -22.86
N ALA A 285 -13.56 -8.28 -22.02
CA ALA A 285 -13.73 -9.66 -22.48
C ALA A 285 -15.22 -10.00 -22.58
N LYS A 286 -15.58 -10.74 -23.63
CA LYS A 286 -16.91 -11.34 -23.78
C LYS A 286 -17.02 -12.58 -22.88
N PRO A 287 -18.24 -13.10 -22.64
CA PRO A 287 -18.44 -14.33 -21.89
C PRO A 287 -17.75 -15.57 -22.50
N ASP A 288 -17.48 -15.56 -23.81
CA ASP A 288 -16.74 -16.61 -24.52
C ASP A 288 -15.21 -16.52 -24.36
N GLY A 289 -14.72 -15.50 -23.65
CA GLY A 289 -13.29 -15.23 -23.43
C GLY A 289 -12.61 -14.42 -24.52
N SER A 290 -13.28 -14.10 -25.63
CA SER A 290 -12.74 -13.22 -26.68
C SER A 290 -12.75 -11.77 -26.21
N ILE A 291 -11.79 -10.98 -26.70
CA ILE A 291 -11.65 -9.56 -26.35
C ILE A 291 -12.40 -8.72 -27.36
N ILE A 292 -13.13 -7.70 -26.90
CA ILE A 292 -13.77 -6.71 -27.78
C ILE A 292 -12.69 -5.74 -28.28
N GLU A 293 -12.58 -5.57 -29.59
CA GLU A 293 -11.55 -4.74 -30.23
C GLU A 293 -11.63 -3.26 -29.83
N THR A 294 -12.84 -2.75 -29.57
CA THR A 294 -13.05 -1.36 -29.16
C THR A 294 -12.90 -1.25 -27.66
N PRO A 295 -11.88 -0.52 -27.16
CA PRO A 295 -11.70 -0.33 -25.74
C PRO A 295 -12.64 0.71 -25.16
N ILE A 296 -12.84 0.68 -23.87
CA ILE A 296 -13.46 1.77 -23.13
C ILE A 296 -12.35 2.75 -22.73
N THR A 297 -12.26 3.87 -23.43
CA THR A 297 -11.24 4.90 -23.19
C THR A 297 -11.56 5.80 -22.00
N ALA A 298 -12.83 5.89 -21.63
CA ALA A 298 -13.28 6.63 -20.45
C ALA A 298 -12.94 5.89 -19.15
N ASN A 299 -12.82 6.67 -18.08
CA ASN A 299 -12.77 6.16 -16.69
C ASN A 299 -14.08 6.47 -15.96
N PHE A 300 -14.24 5.94 -14.75
CA PHE A 300 -15.45 6.19 -13.96
C PHE A 300 -15.59 7.63 -13.50
N ARG A 301 -14.50 8.36 -13.31
CA ARG A 301 -14.55 9.79 -12.96
C ARG A 301 -15.11 10.64 -14.10
N GLU A 302 -14.72 10.37 -15.34
CA GLU A 302 -15.23 11.08 -16.53
C GLU A 302 -16.67 10.69 -16.84
N GLY A 303 -17.07 9.48 -16.49
CA GLY A 303 -18.33 8.85 -16.85
C GLY A 303 -18.25 8.10 -18.18
N LEU A 304 -18.96 6.98 -18.26
CA LEU A 304 -19.05 6.17 -19.47
C LEU A 304 -20.13 6.72 -20.39
N ASP A 305 -19.85 6.75 -21.71
CA ASP A 305 -20.86 7.00 -22.72
C ASP A 305 -21.82 5.80 -22.85
N VAL A 306 -23.01 6.03 -23.41
CA VAL A 306 -24.04 4.99 -23.59
C VAL A 306 -23.48 3.78 -24.35
N MET A 307 -22.70 4.02 -25.42
CA MET A 307 -22.09 2.94 -26.21
C MET A 307 -21.00 2.18 -25.44
N GLN A 308 -20.29 2.84 -24.54
CA GLN A 308 -19.27 2.23 -23.69
C GLN A 308 -19.86 1.44 -22.53
N TYR A 309 -21.09 1.77 -22.13
CA TYR A 309 -21.82 1.04 -21.07
C TYR A 309 -22.34 -0.29 -21.59
N PHE A 310 -22.93 -0.33 -22.79
CA PHE A 310 -23.45 -1.56 -23.44
C PHE A 310 -22.37 -2.38 -24.12
#